data_e7fb2f2b4c0b2859a282498e33576765
#
_entry.id   e7fb2f2b4c0b2859a282498e33576765
#
_cell.length_a   1.000
_cell.length_b   1.000
_cell.length_c   1.000
_cell.angle_alpha   90.00
_cell.angle_beta   90.00
_cell.angle_gamma   90.00
#
_symmetry.space_group_name_H-M   'P 1'
#
loop_
_entity.id
_entity.type
_entity.pdbx_description
1 polymer ?
#
loop_
_entity_poly.entity_id
_entity_poly.type
_entity_poly.pdbx_seq_one_letter_code
_entity_poly.pdbx_strand_id
1 'polypeptide(L)' 'IFYILYSMKILLPQIMYEQHVSVRQLADMTGIPKSTISNIMNEKYSPTMDNLERIAQALQVRISDLYDSPYK' A
#
# COMPACT_ATOMS: atom_id res chain seq x y z
N ILE A 1 -16.86 13.96 12.57
CA ILE A 1 -15.63 14.75 12.43
C ILE A 1 -14.45 14.09 13.11
N PHE A 2 -14.67 13.53 14.28
CA PHE A 2 -13.58 12.91 15.02
C PHE A 2 -13.12 11.59 14.40
N TYR A 3 -14.04 10.85 13.81
CA TYR A 3 -13.69 9.57 13.20
C TYR A 3 -12.76 9.73 12.00
N ILE A 4 -12.70 10.90 11.41
CA ILE A 4 -11.77 11.15 10.32
C ILE A 4 -10.34 10.96 10.79
N LEU A 5 -10.08 11.24 12.05
CA LEU A 5 -8.73 11.11 12.62
C LEU A 5 -8.29 9.66 12.75
N TYR A 6 -9.24 8.72 12.63
CA TYR A 6 -8.90 7.30 12.72
C TYR A 6 -8.67 6.66 11.38
N SER A 7 -8.89 7.41 10.31
CA SER A 7 -8.72 6.85 8.98
C SER A 7 -7.27 6.50 8.76
N MET A 8 -7.02 5.23 8.49
CA MET A 8 -5.69 4.80 8.09
C MET A 8 -5.42 5.33 6.68
N LYS A 9 -4.24 5.86 6.49
CA LYS A 9 -3.84 6.38 5.19
C LYS A 9 -2.89 5.41 4.52
N ILE A 10 -3.10 5.18 3.24
CA ILE A 10 -2.19 4.34 2.47
C ILE A 10 -1.11 5.22 1.85
N LEU A 11 0.14 4.88 2.11
CA LEU A 11 1.29 5.63 1.62
C LEU A 11 1.95 4.97 0.42
N LEU A 12 1.34 3.91 -0.10
CA LEU A 12 1.90 3.15 -1.21
C LEU A 12 2.16 3.99 -2.46
N PRO A 13 1.23 4.85 -2.90
CA PRO A 13 1.49 5.64 -4.11
C PRO A 13 2.76 6.48 -4.00
N GLN A 14 3.00 7.06 -2.85
CA GLN A 14 4.18 7.89 -2.62
C GLN A 14 5.46 7.07 -2.73
N ILE A 15 5.48 5.91 -2.11
CA ILE A 15 6.66 5.04 -2.13
C ILE A 15 6.94 4.56 -3.54
N MET A 16 5.89 4.15 -4.26
CA MET A 16 6.05 3.73 -5.65
C MET A 16 6.61 4.85 -6.51
N TYR A 17 6.11 6.05 -6.31
CA TYR A 17 6.61 7.21 -7.04
C TYR A 17 8.10 7.45 -6.76
N GLU A 18 8.47 7.40 -5.49
CA GLU A 18 9.86 7.63 -5.09
C GLU A 18 10.80 6.57 -5.64
N GLN A 19 10.33 5.34 -5.76
CA GLN A 19 11.16 4.24 -6.26
C GLN A 19 11.01 4.02 -7.77
N HIS A 20 10.18 4.84 -8.43
CA HIS A 20 9.93 4.72 -9.88
C HIS A 20 9.37 3.34 -10.24
N VAL A 21 8.45 2.84 -9.43
CA VAL A 21 7.80 1.55 -9.66
C VAL A 21 6.36 1.79 -10.10
N SER A 22 6.01 1.24 -11.25
CA SER A 22 4.63 1.33 -11.76
C SER A 22 3.76 0.24 -11.16
N VAL A 23 2.44 0.39 -11.33
CA VAL A 23 1.48 -0.62 -10.88
C VAL A 23 1.77 -1.96 -11.57
N ARG A 24 2.07 -1.92 -12.86
CA ARG A 24 2.39 -3.14 -13.61
C ARG A 24 3.63 -3.83 -13.04
N GLN A 25 4.67 -3.04 -12.77
CA GLN A 25 5.90 -3.59 -12.20
C GLN A 25 5.64 -4.20 -10.83
N LEU A 26 4.89 -3.51 -10.00
CA LEU A 26 4.59 -4.02 -8.67
C LEU A 26 3.74 -5.29 -8.74
N ALA A 27 2.80 -5.35 -9.66
CA ALA A 27 2.00 -6.55 -9.87
C ALA A 27 2.89 -7.74 -10.25
N ASP A 28 3.85 -7.50 -11.16
CA ASP A 28 4.79 -8.55 -11.56
C ASP A 28 5.68 -8.99 -10.41
N MET A 29 6.11 -8.05 -9.57
CA MET A 29 7.00 -8.36 -8.46
C MET A 29 6.30 -9.11 -7.34
N THR A 30 5.02 -8.85 -7.13
CA THR A 30 4.29 -9.38 -5.96
C THR A 30 3.36 -10.54 -6.29
N GLY A 31 2.97 -10.66 -7.57
CA GLY A 31 1.93 -11.61 -7.94
C GLY A 31 0.52 -11.13 -7.61
N ILE A 32 0.38 -9.89 -7.15
CA ILE A 32 -0.92 -9.31 -6.84
C ILE A 32 -1.50 -8.70 -8.11
N PRO A 33 -2.78 -8.94 -8.42
CA PRO A 33 -3.38 -8.35 -9.62
C PRO A 33 -3.32 -6.84 -9.61
N LYS A 34 -3.15 -6.25 -10.79
CA LYS A 34 -3.09 -4.78 -10.92
C LYS A 34 -4.33 -4.10 -10.36
N SER A 35 -5.50 -4.70 -10.57
CA SER A 35 -6.74 -4.12 -10.05
C SER A 35 -6.73 -4.06 -8.53
N THR A 36 -6.18 -5.08 -7.88
CA THR A 36 -6.07 -5.09 -6.42
C THR A 36 -5.13 -4.01 -5.95
N ILE A 37 -3.98 -3.86 -6.61
CA ILE A 37 -3.03 -2.80 -6.24
C ILE A 37 -3.66 -1.42 -6.43
N SER A 38 -4.35 -1.20 -7.54
CA SER A 38 -5.04 0.07 -7.77
C SER A 38 -6.08 0.35 -6.70
N ASN A 39 -6.83 -0.66 -6.30
CA ASN A 39 -7.84 -0.49 -5.25
C ASN A 39 -7.21 -0.14 -3.92
N ILE A 40 -6.05 -0.73 -3.62
CA ILE A 40 -5.30 -0.39 -2.40
C ILE A 40 -4.83 1.05 -2.47
N MET A 41 -4.26 1.45 -3.60
CA MET A 41 -3.75 2.81 -3.78
C MET A 41 -4.85 3.87 -3.64
N ASN A 42 -6.05 3.54 -4.12
CA ASN A 42 -7.19 4.44 -4.09
C ASN A 42 -8.03 4.29 -2.81
N GLU A 43 -7.57 3.44 -1.90
CA GLU A 43 -8.20 3.22 -0.60
C GLU A 43 -9.66 2.80 -0.70
N LYS A 44 -9.97 2.00 -1.73
CA LYS A 44 -11.33 1.50 -1.90
C LYS A 44 -11.71 0.47 -0.85
N TYR A 45 -10.71 -0.22 -0.32
CA TYR A 45 -10.91 -1.16 0.79
C TYR A 45 -9.57 -1.33 1.50
N SER A 46 -9.62 -1.91 2.69
CA SER A 46 -8.41 -2.13 3.47
C SER A 46 -7.62 -3.29 2.88
N PRO A 47 -6.33 -3.13 2.67
CA PRO A 47 -5.50 -4.25 2.24
C PRO A 47 -5.35 -5.27 3.36
N THR A 48 -5.11 -6.53 2.98
CA THR A 48 -4.80 -7.55 3.95
C THR A 48 -3.36 -7.43 4.39
N MET A 49 -3.06 -7.94 5.58
CA MET A 49 -1.67 -7.96 6.04
C MET A 49 -0.79 -8.76 5.10
N ASP A 50 -1.33 -9.84 4.52
CA ASP A 50 -0.59 -10.65 3.57
C ASP A 50 -0.18 -9.83 2.35
N ASN A 51 -1.11 -9.05 1.80
CA ASN A 51 -0.80 -8.20 0.65
C ASN A 51 0.21 -7.11 1.03
N LEU A 52 0.06 -6.53 2.21
CA LEU A 52 1.01 -5.53 2.67
C LEU A 52 2.41 -6.11 2.82
N GLU A 53 2.50 -7.33 3.32
CA GLU A 53 3.80 -7.99 3.47
C GLU A 53 4.46 -8.23 2.12
N ARG A 54 3.70 -8.70 1.15
CA ARG A 54 4.22 -8.92 -0.20
C ARG A 54 4.73 -7.63 -0.83
N ILE A 55 3.96 -6.56 -0.67
CA ILE A 55 4.34 -5.26 -1.21
C ILE A 55 5.58 -4.73 -0.51
N ALA A 56 5.63 -4.84 0.81
CA ALA A 56 6.77 -4.38 1.59
C ALA A 56 8.04 -5.11 1.17
N GLN A 57 7.94 -6.41 0.97
CA GLN A 57 9.06 -7.22 0.55
C GLN A 57 9.55 -6.79 -0.85
N ALA A 58 8.61 -6.57 -1.76
CA ALA A 58 8.96 -6.18 -3.13
C ALA A 58 9.63 -4.81 -3.17
N LEU A 59 9.17 -3.87 -2.36
CA LEU A 59 9.68 -2.51 -2.36
C LEU A 59 10.81 -2.30 -1.35
N GLN A 60 11.16 -3.34 -0.59
CA GLN A 60 12.24 -3.29 0.39
C GLN A 60 11.98 -2.22 1.46
N VAL A 61 10.76 -2.16 1.93
CA VAL A 61 10.36 -1.26 3.01
C VAL A 61 9.69 -2.07 4.11
N ARG A 62 9.41 -1.42 5.24
CA ARG A 62 8.67 -2.05 6.33
C ARG A 62 7.17 -2.01 6.01
N ILE A 63 6.43 -2.96 6.55
CA ILE A 63 4.97 -2.91 6.42
C ILE A 63 4.44 -1.58 6.94
N SER A 64 4.97 -1.11 8.07
CA SER A 64 4.53 0.15 8.67
C SER A 64 4.86 1.37 7.83
N ASP A 65 5.74 1.25 6.85
CA ASP A 65 6.01 2.35 5.92
C ASP A 65 4.91 2.52 4.87
N LEU A 66 4.05 1.51 4.72
CA LEU A 66 3.01 1.51 3.69
C LEU A 66 1.73 2.17 4.13
N TYR A 67 1.60 2.52 5.38
CA TYR A 67 0.38 3.16 5.87
C TYR A 67 0.70 4.12 7.00
N ASP A 68 -0.25 5.02 7.25
CA ASP A 68 -0.17 5.90 8.39
C ASP A 68 -1.43 5.72 9.24
N SER A 69 -1.27 5.77 10.55
CA SER A 69 -2.36 5.57 11.48
C SER A 69 -1.95 6.11 12.84
N PRO A 70 -2.89 6.67 13.59
CA PRO A 70 -2.57 7.09 14.97
C PRO A 70 -2.27 5.91 15.89
N TYR A 71 -2.52 4.70 15.43
CA TYR A 71 -2.30 3.49 16.23
C TYR A 71 -1.12 2.65 15.75
N LYS A 72 -0.34 3.17 14.84
CA LYS A 72 0.77 2.37 14.34
C LYS A 72 1.99 2.41 15.27
#